data_f39ef6716210f9f12d0141f7ec7539e2
#
_entry.id   f39ef6716210f9f12d0141f7ec7539e2
#
_cell.length_a   1.000
_cell.length_b   1.000
_cell.length_c   1.000
_cell.angle_alpha   90.00
_cell.angle_beta   90.00
_cell.angle_gamma   90.00
#
_symmetry.space_group_name_H-M   'P 1'
#
loop_
_entity.id
_entity.type
_entity.pdbx_description
1 polymer ?
#
loop_
_entity_poly.entity_id
_entity_poly.type
_entity_poly.pdbx_seq_one_letter_code
_entity_poly.pdbx_strand_id
1 'polypeptide(L)'
;MESTVVETSPTSTEDGGALNGEVSIVLPYENRGAIMSSLPERLNTALGGASSTSVWVRRFLIVLTVLGCMVIVGIVFWFLGIIVHPIILLFIGVVIAYLLYPLSKRLSRHMPRALAILLTYGIVAAVLFSVSYFMLLAALTQLNSLVHQIQVFSQNYQAGKYPQLTSFLDSIGLTPSVIQSSEQKLIASLQGLISQILPLVGSIFTFFIDVSVVTTISIYLMVDGPRVIEWLKKRTPVKHRTRVGFFLATVDRTAGGYIRGQIFLATIMSVIVMIGAFLIGVPYVALIGLIVFFFEFIPQIGAYISGALGFLIALTAGWQTGLIYLTFVTIVQAFLDGQILAPRILGHSVGIHPVTSLFFVFVFGTLFGLWGAFLSAP
;
A
#
# COMPACT_ATOMS: atom_id res chain seq x y z
N MET A 1 12.18 85.48 -20.55
CA MET A 1 11.40 85.30 -21.78
C MET A 1 12.41 85.31 -22.94
N GLU A 2 12.91 84.14 -23.29
CA GLU A 2 13.75 84.00 -24.49
C GLU A 2 13.36 82.69 -25.16
N SER A 3 12.92 82.86 -26.41
CA SER A 3 12.29 81.88 -27.24
C SER A 3 13.30 80.82 -27.71
N THR A 4 12.99 79.55 -27.48
CA THR A 4 13.69 78.40 -28.04
C THR A 4 13.32 78.22 -29.47
N VAL A 5 14.27 78.43 -30.40
CA VAL A 5 14.11 78.11 -31.83
C VAL A 5 14.43 76.65 -32.04
N VAL A 6 13.45 75.91 -32.52
CA VAL A 6 13.58 74.55 -32.99
C VAL A 6 13.90 74.60 -34.49
N GLU A 7 15.11 74.26 -34.89
CA GLU A 7 15.49 74.14 -36.31
C GLU A 7 15.45 72.66 -36.67
N THR A 8 14.51 72.31 -37.56
CA THR A 8 14.39 70.99 -38.19
C THR A 8 15.01 71.07 -39.58
N SER A 9 16.11 70.36 -39.81
CA SER A 9 16.63 70.12 -41.14
C SER A 9 16.15 68.78 -41.68
N PRO A 10 15.53 68.74 -42.87
CA PRO A 10 15.16 67.47 -43.49
C PRO A 10 16.31 66.98 -44.38
N THR A 11 16.83 65.82 -44.06
CA THR A 11 17.63 65.03 -45.04
C THR A 11 16.71 63.97 -45.66
N SER A 12 16.41 64.21 -46.92
CA SER A 12 15.78 63.28 -47.83
C SER A 12 16.77 62.20 -48.24
N THR A 13 16.52 60.91 -47.93
CA THR A 13 16.91 59.77 -48.76
C THR A 13 15.86 58.69 -48.67
N GLU A 14 15.39 58.27 -49.82
CA GLU A 14 14.47 57.16 -50.05
C GLU A 14 15.03 55.88 -49.48
N ASP A 15 14.30 55.21 -48.57
CA ASP A 15 13.83 53.84 -48.70
C ASP A 15 13.13 53.42 -47.41
N GLY A 16 12.09 52.63 -47.54
CA GLY A 16 11.08 52.27 -46.59
C GLY A 16 11.58 51.69 -45.28
N GLY A 17 11.21 52.34 -44.14
CA GLY A 17 11.45 51.82 -42.78
C GLY A 17 11.19 52.88 -41.74
N ALA A 18 10.39 52.55 -40.78
CA ALA A 18 9.86 53.25 -39.62
C ALA A 18 10.66 54.47 -39.13
N LEU A 19 9.97 55.62 -39.03
CA LEU A 19 10.45 56.85 -38.42
C LEU A 19 10.68 56.68 -36.91
N ASN A 20 11.93 56.48 -36.51
CA ASN A 20 12.36 56.71 -35.14
C ASN A 20 12.82 58.18 -35.01
N GLY A 21 11.94 59.04 -34.50
CA GLY A 21 12.31 60.42 -34.20
C GLY A 21 13.13 60.47 -32.91
N GLU A 22 14.45 60.55 -33.04
CA GLU A 22 15.32 60.96 -31.95
C GLU A 22 15.20 62.46 -31.73
N VAL A 23 14.59 62.86 -30.61
CA VAL A 23 14.56 64.24 -30.13
C VAL A 23 15.88 64.50 -29.39
N SER A 24 16.85 65.12 -30.00
CA SER A 24 18.07 65.60 -29.33
C SER A 24 17.84 67.00 -28.74
N ILE A 25 17.73 67.06 -27.42
CA ILE A 25 17.67 68.32 -26.66
C ILE A 25 19.09 68.86 -26.53
N VAL A 26 19.44 69.93 -27.26
CA VAL A 26 20.72 70.64 -27.11
C VAL A 26 20.58 71.68 -26.00
N LEU A 27 21.19 71.47 -24.86
CA LEU A 27 21.25 72.38 -23.74
C LEU A 27 22.42 73.39 -23.88
N PRO A 28 22.26 74.68 -23.42
CA PRO A 28 23.29 75.70 -23.47
C PRO A 28 24.56 75.25 -22.71
N TYR A 29 25.73 75.51 -23.22
CA TYR A 29 27.02 75.01 -22.79
C TYR A 29 27.41 75.36 -21.34
N GLU A 30 26.90 76.46 -20.81
CA GLU A 30 27.30 77.04 -19.52
C GLU A 30 26.75 76.28 -18.31
N ASN A 31 25.75 75.44 -18.50
CA ASN A 31 25.11 74.73 -17.37
C ASN A 31 25.34 73.19 -17.35
N ARG A 32 26.11 72.66 -18.30
CA ARG A 32 26.32 71.21 -18.44
C ARG A 32 27.09 70.62 -17.26
N GLY A 33 28.01 71.35 -16.65
CA GLY A 33 28.80 70.85 -15.53
C GLY A 33 28.01 70.66 -14.23
N ALA A 34 27.10 71.59 -13.95
CA ALA A 34 26.28 71.55 -12.72
C ALA A 34 25.15 70.52 -12.81
N ILE A 35 24.63 70.27 -13.98
CA ILE A 35 23.57 69.26 -14.21
C ILE A 35 24.19 67.86 -14.23
N MET A 36 25.39 67.70 -14.84
CA MET A 36 26.04 66.40 -14.92
C MET A 36 26.62 65.95 -13.55
N SER A 37 27.01 66.84 -12.66
CA SER A 37 27.52 66.50 -11.32
C SER A 37 26.40 66.07 -10.36
N SER A 38 25.15 66.55 -10.55
CA SER A 38 24.01 66.21 -9.70
C SER A 38 23.15 65.03 -10.22
N LEU A 39 23.35 64.63 -11.47
CA LEU A 39 22.63 63.50 -12.08
C LEU A 39 22.91 62.15 -11.41
N PRO A 40 24.19 61.80 -11.06
CA PRO A 40 24.44 60.50 -10.38
C PRO A 40 23.82 60.42 -8.99
N GLU A 41 23.75 61.55 -8.28
CA GLU A 41 23.22 61.56 -6.91
C GLU A 41 21.69 61.47 -6.85
N ARG A 42 21.02 62.12 -7.80
CA ARG A 42 19.55 62.02 -7.97
C ARG A 42 19.11 60.69 -8.54
N LEU A 43 19.88 60.12 -9.44
CA LEU A 43 19.64 58.77 -9.94
C LEU A 43 19.88 57.68 -8.87
N ASN A 44 20.93 57.82 -8.08
CA ASN A 44 21.22 56.92 -6.98
C ASN A 44 20.17 56.97 -5.86
N THR A 45 19.64 58.16 -5.54
CA THR A 45 18.54 58.28 -4.56
C THR A 45 17.22 57.75 -5.10
N ALA A 46 16.93 57.90 -6.37
CA ALA A 46 15.74 57.36 -7.01
C ALA A 46 15.83 55.83 -7.16
N LEU A 47 17.02 55.30 -7.51
CA LEU A 47 17.27 53.88 -7.63
C LEU A 47 17.45 53.18 -6.29
N GLY A 48 17.98 53.83 -5.26
CA GLY A 48 18.12 53.32 -3.91
C GLY A 48 16.79 53.08 -3.22
N GLY A 49 15.81 53.94 -3.44
CA GLY A 49 14.42 53.75 -2.95
C GLY A 49 13.69 52.61 -3.69
N ALA A 50 13.96 52.44 -4.98
CA ALA A 50 13.35 51.38 -5.77
C ALA A 50 13.95 49.99 -5.47
N SER A 51 15.23 49.88 -5.05
CA SER A 51 15.90 48.61 -4.80
C SER A 51 15.41 47.92 -3.54
N SER A 52 15.09 48.61 -2.47
CA SER A 52 14.57 48.04 -1.21
C SER A 52 13.15 47.51 -1.41
N THR A 53 12.30 48.28 -2.08
CA THR A 53 10.93 47.85 -2.40
C THR A 53 10.89 46.68 -3.33
N SER A 54 11.81 46.60 -4.31
CA SER A 54 11.92 45.48 -5.23
C SER A 54 12.37 44.18 -4.54
N VAL A 55 13.25 44.25 -3.52
CA VAL A 55 13.69 43.07 -2.74
C VAL A 55 12.55 42.50 -1.89
N TRP A 56 11.73 43.35 -1.26
CA TRP A 56 10.57 42.92 -0.49
C TRP A 56 9.49 42.31 -1.37
N VAL A 57 9.18 42.95 -2.49
CA VAL A 57 8.21 42.43 -3.48
C VAL A 57 8.69 41.09 -4.05
N ARG A 58 9.98 40.97 -4.37
CA ARG A 58 10.53 39.70 -4.85
C ARG A 58 10.45 38.59 -3.80
N ARG A 59 10.77 38.87 -2.54
CA ARG A 59 10.61 37.91 -1.42
C ARG A 59 9.16 37.51 -1.23
N PHE A 60 8.24 38.47 -1.26
CA PHE A 60 6.80 38.21 -1.17
C PHE A 60 6.33 37.32 -2.32
N LEU A 61 6.72 37.59 -3.56
CA LEU A 61 6.40 36.76 -4.73
C LEU A 61 6.96 35.34 -4.61
N ILE A 62 8.20 35.19 -4.10
CA ILE A 62 8.81 33.87 -3.88
C ILE A 62 7.98 33.10 -2.82
N VAL A 63 7.65 33.72 -1.69
CA VAL A 63 6.82 33.08 -0.67
C VAL A 63 5.45 32.70 -1.21
N LEU A 64 4.81 33.58 -1.97
CA LEU A 64 3.50 33.32 -2.58
C LEU A 64 3.58 32.16 -3.60
N THR A 65 4.66 32.10 -4.40
CA THR A 65 4.88 31.01 -5.36
C THR A 65 5.12 29.70 -4.65
N VAL A 66 5.92 29.67 -3.58
CA VAL A 66 6.16 28.46 -2.78
C VAL A 66 4.87 28.00 -2.12
N LEU A 67 4.09 28.93 -1.56
CA LEU A 67 2.78 28.62 -0.97
C LEU A 67 1.81 28.06 -2.03
N GLY A 68 1.76 28.67 -3.20
CA GLY A 68 0.97 28.19 -4.34
C GLY A 68 1.40 26.79 -4.79
N CYS A 69 2.69 26.53 -4.89
CA CYS A 69 3.21 25.20 -5.19
C CYS A 69 2.83 24.19 -4.09
N MET A 70 2.92 24.54 -2.82
CA MET A 70 2.50 23.65 -1.72
C MET A 70 1.01 23.32 -1.78
N VAL A 71 0.17 24.30 -2.08
CA VAL A 71 -1.28 24.09 -2.25
C VAL A 71 -1.56 23.17 -3.45
N ILE A 72 -0.91 23.40 -4.59
CA ILE A 72 -1.04 22.53 -5.77
C ILE A 72 -0.60 21.10 -5.46
N VAL A 73 0.56 20.93 -4.81
CA VAL A 73 1.05 19.63 -4.36
C VAL A 73 0.05 18.98 -3.40
N GLY A 74 -0.49 19.73 -2.44
CA GLY A 74 -1.52 19.24 -1.53
C GLY A 74 -2.79 18.75 -2.25
N ILE A 75 -3.28 19.53 -3.23
CA ILE A 75 -4.43 19.15 -4.06
C ILE A 75 -4.13 17.88 -4.89
N VAL A 76 -2.94 17.78 -5.46
CA VAL A 76 -2.52 16.60 -6.23
C VAL A 76 -2.46 15.36 -5.33
N PHE A 77 -1.89 15.46 -4.13
CA PHE A 77 -1.86 14.35 -3.18
C PHE A 77 -3.26 13.97 -2.69
N TRP A 78 -4.14 14.93 -2.43
CA TRP A 78 -5.53 14.68 -2.07
C TRP A 78 -6.29 13.97 -3.18
N PHE A 79 -6.14 14.43 -4.42
CA PHE A 79 -6.75 13.81 -5.60
C PHE A 79 -6.21 12.40 -5.87
N LEU A 80 -4.89 12.20 -5.73
CA LEU A 80 -4.27 10.89 -5.78
C LEU A 80 -4.84 9.95 -4.72
N GLY A 81 -5.06 10.44 -3.50
CA GLY A 81 -5.67 9.67 -2.41
C GLY A 81 -7.08 9.13 -2.77
N ILE A 82 -7.88 9.91 -3.48
CA ILE A 82 -9.21 9.48 -3.94
C ILE A 82 -9.12 8.40 -5.02
N ILE A 83 -8.14 8.51 -5.94
CA ILE A 83 -7.99 7.59 -7.07
C ILE A 83 -7.33 6.26 -6.65
N VAL A 84 -6.57 6.27 -5.56
CA VAL A 84 -5.87 5.09 -5.07
C VAL A 84 -6.81 3.92 -4.82
N HIS A 85 -7.95 4.14 -4.16
CA HIS A 85 -8.90 3.07 -3.83
C HIS A 85 -9.48 2.38 -5.09
N PRO A 86 -10.01 3.06 -6.09
CA PRO A 86 -10.42 2.44 -7.36
C PRO A 86 -9.28 1.70 -8.10
N ILE A 87 -8.07 2.22 -8.06
CA ILE A 87 -6.91 1.56 -8.69
C ILE A 87 -6.60 0.24 -7.98
N ILE A 88 -6.67 0.20 -6.65
CA ILE A 88 -6.49 -1.04 -5.88
C ILE A 88 -7.57 -2.06 -6.26
N LEU A 89 -8.85 -1.65 -6.30
CA LEU A 89 -9.93 -2.55 -6.70
C LEU A 89 -9.76 -3.08 -8.13
N LEU A 90 -9.31 -2.23 -9.05
CA LEU A 90 -8.98 -2.65 -10.41
C LEU A 90 -7.86 -3.70 -10.40
N PHE A 91 -6.79 -3.45 -9.65
CA PHE A 91 -5.66 -4.36 -9.58
C PHE A 91 -6.03 -5.70 -8.93
N ILE A 92 -6.81 -5.67 -7.85
CA ILE A 92 -7.35 -6.89 -7.22
C ILE A 92 -8.22 -7.64 -8.23
N GLY A 93 -9.08 -6.94 -8.98
CA GLY A 93 -9.90 -7.53 -10.03
C GLY A 93 -9.09 -8.24 -11.11
N VAL A 94 -7.96 -7.64 -11.53
CA VAL A 94 -7.00 -8.26 -12.46
C VAL A 94 -6.41 -9.54 -11.86
N VAL A 95 -5.95 -9.48 -10.62
CA VAL A 95 -5.35 -10.63 -9.91
C VAL A 95 -6.37 -11.77 -9.79
N ILE A 96 -7.60 -11.47 -9.38
CA ILE A 96 -8.66 -12.47 -9.23
C ILE A 96 -9.05 -13.06 -10.59
N ALA A 97 -9.20 -12.23 -11.64
CA ALA A 97 -9.45 -12.71 -12.99
C ALA A 97 -8.38 -13.69 -13.45
N TYR A 98 -7.14 -13.35 -13.22
CA TYR A 98 -5.98 -14.17 -13.57
C TYR A 98 -5.95 -15.49 -12.80
N LEU A 99 -6.26 -15.43 -11.51
CA LEU A 99 -6.31 -16.59 -10.61
C LEU A 99 -7.42 -17.56 -11.01
N LEU A 100 -8.62 -17.04 -11.30
CA LEU A 100 -9.80 -17.87 -11.61
C LEU A 100 -9.84 -18.34 -13.06
N TYR A 101 -9.05 -17.73 -13.96
CA TYR A 101 -9.00 -18.08 -15.38
C TYR A 101 -8.75 -19.57 -15.64
N PRO A 102 -7.76 -20.27 -15.04
CA PRO A 102 -7.52 -21.67 -15.28
C PRO A 102 -8.69 -22.55 -14.82
N LEU A 103 -9.37 -22.20 -13.73
CA LEU A 103 -10.54 -22.93 -13.24
C LEU A 103 -11.71 -22.76 -14.19
N SER A 104 -12.02 -21.53 -14.57
CA SER A 104 -13.07 -21.23 -15.55
C SER A 104 -12.80 -21.88 -16.91
N LYS A 105 -11.55 -21.90 -17.39
CA LYS A 105 -11.15 -22.58 -18.62
C LYS A 105 -11.37 -24.09 -18.56
N ARG A 106 -11.13 -24.74 -17.42
CA ARG A 106 -11.41 -26.16 -17.23
C ARG A 106 -12.90 -26.45 -17.28
N LEU A 107 -13.70 -25.63 -16.58
CA LEU A 107 -15.17 -25.75 -16.60
C LEU A 107 -15.77 -25.50 -17.99
N SER A 108 -15.25 -24.52 -18.73
CA SER A 108 -15.73 -24.16 -20.06
C SER A 108 -15.52 -25.26 -21.12
N ARG A 109 -14.81 -26.34 -20.78
CA ARG A 109 -14.70 -27.54 -21.64
C ARG A 109 -15.98 -28.40 -21.62
N HIS A 110 -16.78 -28.30 -20.54
CA HIS A 110 -17.94 -29.14 -20.32
C HIS A 110 -19.26 -28.36 -20.38
N MET A 111 -19.19 -27.01 -20.40
CA MET A 111 -20.36 -26.15 -20.37
C MET A 111 -20.12 -24.83 -21.11
N PRO A 112 -21.19 -24.07 -21.47
CA PRO A 112 -21.05 -22.74 -22.08
C PRO A 112 -20.18 -21.81 -21.22
N ARG A 113 -19.36 -20.98 -21.88
CA ARG A 113 -18.38 -20.12 -21.24
C ARG A 113 -18.99 -19.21 -20.15
N ALA A 114 -20.16 -18.66 -20.40
CA ALA A 114 -20.86 -17.82 -19.42
C ALA A 114 -21.19 -18.57 -18.13
N LEU A 115 -21.76 -19.80 -18.28
CA LEU A 115 -22.06 -20.68 -17.15
C LEU A 115 -20.81 -21.12 -16.39
N ALA A 116 -19.71 -21.42 -17.10
CA ALA A 116 -18.44 -21.79 -16.49
C ALA A 116 -17.88 -20.63 -15.63
N ILE A 117 -17.96 -19.40 -16.11
CA ILE A 117 -17.54 -18.21 -15.34
C ILE A 117 -18.44 -18.06 -14.11
N LEU A 118 -19.76 -18.04 -14.29
CA LEU A 118 -20.73 -17.89 -13.19
C LEU A 118 -20.51 -18.95 -12.09
N LEU A 119 -20.35 -20.20 -12.50
CA LEU A 119 -20.12 -21.32 -11.58
C LEU A 119 -18.77 -21.20 -10.85
N THR A 120 -17.72 -20.74 -11.54
CA THR A 120 -16.40 -20.48 -10.93
C THR A 120 -16.53 -19.45 -9.82
N TYR A 121 -17.16 -18.32 -10.08
CA TYR A 121 -17.38 -17.29 -9.06
C TYR A 121 -18.32 -17.76 -7.94
N GLY A 122 -19.36 -18.51 -8.28
CA GLY A 122 -20.27 -19.11 -7.31
C GLY A 122 -19.56 -20.07 -6.36
N ILE A 123 -18.70 -20.95 -6.87
CA ILE A 123 -17.88 -21.86 -6.05
C ILE A 123 -16.94 -21.08 -5.15
N VAL A 124 -16.22 -20.10 -5.69
CA VAL A 124 -15.28 -19.27 -4.91
C VAL A 124 -16.03 -18.47 -3.84
N ALA A 125 -17.16 -17.87 -4.19
CA ALA A 125 -18.00 -17.14 -3.24
C ALA A 125 -18.52 -18.07 -2.13
N ALA A 126 -18.99 -19.27 -2.46
CA ALA A 126 -19.46 -20.26 -1.49
C ALA A 126 -18.32 -20.72 -0.56
N VAL A 127 -17.12 -20.98 -1.09
CA VAL A 127 -15.95 -21.35 -0.29
C VAL A 127 -15.55 -20.20 0.64
N LEU A 128 -15.42 -18.97 0.11
CA LEU A 128 -15.08 -17.80 0.91
C LEU A 128 -16.11 -17.53 2.00
N PHE A 129 -17.40 -17.62 1.67
CA PHE A 129 -18.48 -17.45 2.65
C PHE A 129 -18.42 -18.51 3.75
N SER A 130 -18.28 -19.80 3.37
CA SER A 130 -18.17 -20.90 4.33
C SER A 130 -16.96 -20.72 5.23
N VAL A 131 -15.80 -20.42 4.67
CA VAL A 131 -14.56 -20.18 5.41
C VAL A 131 -14.74 -18.99 6.38
N SER A 132 -15.28 -17.85 5.90
CA SER A 132 -15.51 -16.66 6.73
C SER A 132 -16.53 -16.94 7.84
N TYR A 133 -17.58 -17.69 7.58
CA TYR A 133 -18.58 -18.08 8.55
C TYR A 133 -17.97 -18.96 9.67
N PHE A 134 -17.25 -20.02 9.30
CA PHE A 134 -16.58 -20.89 10.27
C PHE A 134 -15.47 -20.16 11.04
N MET A 135 -14.74 -19.25 10.37
CA MET A 135 -13.73 -18.42 11.00
C MET A 135 -14.32 -17.47 12.04
N LEU A 136 -15.45 -16.83 11.71
CA LEU A 136 -16.15 -15.94 12.63
C LEU A 136 -16.68 -16.71 13.85
N LEU A 137 -17.34 -17.86 13.65
CA LEU A 137 -17.79 -18.70 14.74
C LEU A 137 -16.64 -19.17 15.63
N ALA A 138 -15.55 -19.64 15.03
CA ALA A 138 -14.36 -20.06 15.75
C ALA A 138 -13.74 -18.89 16.53
N ALA A 139 -13.62 -17.71 15.92
CA ALA A 139 -13.07 -16.52 16.57
C ALA A 139 -13.89 -16.11 17.80
N LEU A 140 -15.22 -16.07 17.68
CA LEU A 140 -16.10 -15.69 18.78
C LEU A 140 -16.04 -16.70 19.94
N THR A 141 -16.07 -18.01 19.66
CA THR A 141 -15.95 -19.04 20.69
C THR A 141 -14.58 -19.05 21.35
N GLN A 142 -13.51 -18.82 20.58
CA GLN A 142 -12.15 -18.79 21.07
C GLN A 142 -11.84 -17.55 21.92
N LEU A 143 -12.31 -16.37 21.52
CA LEU A 143 -12.13 -15.16 22.30
C LEU A 143 -12.74 -15.31 23.70
N ASN A 144 -13.95 -15.89 23.79
CA ASN A 144 -14.57 -16.16 25.08
C ASN A 144 -13.78 -17.20 25.91
N SER A 145 -13.31 -18.28 25.28
CA SER A 145 -12.49 -19.28 25.96
C SER A 145 -11.12 -18.76 26.37
N LEU A 146 -10.49 -17.89 25.60
CA LEU A 146 -9.25 -17.21 25.96
C LEU A 146 -9.43 -16.30 27.17
N VAL A 147 -10.47 -15.49 27.18
CA VAL A 147 -10.79 -14.63 28.33
C VAL A 147 -10.96 -15.49 29.58
N HIS A 148 -11.73 -16.58 29.51
CA HIS A 148 -11.92 -17.49 30.63
C HIS A 148 -10.61 -18.15 31.08
N GLN A 149 -9.77 -18.61 30.17
CA GLN A 149 -8.49 -19.24 30.51
C GLN A 149 -7.50 -18.26 31.14
N ILE A 150 -7.44 -17.00 30.64
CA ILE A 150 -6.63 -15.95 31.27
C ILE A 150 -7.08 -15.71 32.69
N GLN A 151 -8.39 -15.67 32.95
CA GLN A 151 -8.95 -15.51 34.31
C GLN A 151 -8.60 -16.69 35.20
N VAL A 152 -8.77 -17.93 34.73
CA VAL A 152 -8.42 -19.15 35.47
C VAL A 152 -6.92 -19.23 35.75
N PHE A 153 -6.08 -18.88 34.78
CA PHE A 153 -4.63 -18.81 34.96
C PHE A 153 -4.25 -17.80 36.05
N SER A 154 -4.80 -16.60 35.98
CA SER A 154 -4.55 -15.55 36.96
C SER A 154 -4.98 -15.94 38.35
N GLN A 155 -6.17 -16.55 38.51
CA GLN A 155 -6.66 -17.09 39.79
C GLN A 155 -5.73 -18.18 40.34
N ASN A 156 -5.28 -19.12 39.50
CA ASN A 156 -4.37 -20.19 39.91
C ASN A 156 -2.98 -19.65 40.27
N TYR A 157 -2.51 -18.62 39.56
CA TYR A 157 -1.27 -17.93 39.87
C TYR A 157 -1.35 -17.23 41.25
N GLN A 158 -2.41 -16.46 41.47
CA GLN A 158 -2.65 -15.80 42.79
C GLN A 158 -2.82 -16.80 43.93
N ALA A 159 -3.40 -17.97 43.65
CA ALA A 159 -3.53 -19.05 44.61
C ALA A 159 -2.22 -19.82 44.91
N GLY A 160 -1.11 -19.42 44.29
CA GLY A 160 0.22 -20.03 44.49
C GLY A 160 0.36 -21.45 43.93
N LYS A 161 -0.50 -21.86 42.98
CA LYS A 161 -0.45 -23.20 42.38
C LYS A 161 0.79 -23.45 41.50
N TYR A 162 1.53 -22.41 41.17
CA TYR A 162 2.71 -22.48 40.32
C TYR A 162 3.97 -21.87 40.97
N PRO A 163 4.50 -22.48 42.08
CA PRO A 163 5.58 -21.87 42.86
C PRO A 163 6.88 -21.62 42.06
N GLN A 164 7.20 -22.52 41.14
CA GLN A 164 8.39 -22.36 40.26
C GLN A 164 8.24 -21.22 39.28
N LEU A 165 7.03 -21.00 38.75
CA LEU A 165 6.73 -19.90 37.84
C LEU A 165 6.73 -18.56 38.58
N THR A 166 6.17 -18.53 39.79
CA THR A 166 6.15 -17.32 40.62
C THR A 166 7.56 -16.82 40.92
N SER A 167 8.43 -17.73 41.38
CA SER A 167 9.83 -17.38 41.67
C SER A 167 10.61 -16.94 40.45
N PHE A 168 10.37 -17.52 39.29
CA PHE A 168 10.96 -17.11 38.04
C PHE A 168 10.46 -15.73 37.60
N LEU A 169 9.16 -15.46 37.62
CA LEU A 169 8.58 -14.18 37.22
C LEU A 169 9.00 -13.06 38.19
N ASP A 170 9.05 -13.32 39.50
CA ASP A 170 9.56 -12.36 40.45
C ASP A 170 11.05 -12.01 40.20
N SER A 171 11.86 -13.00 39.77
CA SER A 171 13.27 -12.79 39.48
C SER A 171 13.51 -11.86 38.28
N ILE A 172 12.54 -11.78 37.35
CA ILE A 172 12.58 -10.88 36.19
C ILE A 172 11.75 -9.60 36.37
N GLY A 173 11.31 -9.33 37.61
CA GLY A 173 10.59 -8.10 37.98
C GLY A 173 9.09 -8.09 37.63
N LEU A 174 8.50 -9.23 37.25
CA LEU A 174 7.07 -9.37 36.97
C LEU A 174 6.32 -9.73 38.27
N THR A 175 6.05 -8.72 39.09
CA THR A 175 5.32 -8.85 40.32
C THR A 175 3.84 -9.19 40.08
N PRO A 176 3.14 -9.80 41.06
CA PRO A 176 1.72 -10.13 40.95
C PRO A 176 0.84 -8.95 40.56
N SER A 177 1.18 -7.73 40.97
CA SER A 177 0.46 -6.51 40.61
C SER A 177 0.61 -6.13 39.13
N VAL A 178 1.81 -6.35 38.57
CA VAL A 178 2.07 -6.12 37.14
C VAL A 178 1.31 -7.15 36.29
N ILE A 179 1.26 -8.40 36.75
CA ILE A 179 0.52 -9.45 36.03
C ILE A 179 -0.98 -9.15 36.05
N GLN A 180 -1.53 -8.75 37.19
CA GLN A 180 -2.95 -8.41 37.32
C GLN A 180 -3.35 -7.20 36.50
N SER A 181 -2.50 -6.16 36.47
CA SER A 181 -2.76 -4.97 35.61
C SER A 181 -2.65 -5.30 34.11
N SER A 182 -1.76 -6.21 33.74
CA SER A 182 -1.61 -6.68 32.37
C SER A 182 -2.77 -7.58 31.94
N GLU A 183 -3.25 -8.45 32.84
CA GLU A 183 -4.46 -9.25 32.65
C GLU A 183 -5.68 -8.37 32.35
N GLN A 184 -5.94 -7.37 33.23
CA GLN A 184 -7.07 -6.46 33.04
C GLN A 184 -7.00 -5.70 31.70
N LYS A 185 -5.81 -5.24 31.32
CA LYS A 185 -5.60 -4.58 30.02
C LYS A 185 -5.84 -5.55 28.86
N LEU A 186 -5.37 -6.79 28.98
CA LEU A 186 -5.53 -7.80 27.93
C LEU A 186 -7.01 -8.19 27.79
N ILE A 187 -7.71 -8.45 28.88
CA ILE A 187 -9.15 -8.74 28.88
C ILE A 187 -9.94 -7.55 28.30
N ALA A 188 -9.66 -6.32 28.73
CA ALA A 188 -10.29 -5.13 28.19
C ALA A 188 -10.04 -4.97 26.69
N SER A 189 -8.81 -5.26 26.21
CA SER A 189 -8.48 -5.24 24.78
C SER A 189 -9.23 -6.32 24.00
N LEU A 190 -9.33 -7.53 24.53
CA LEU A 190 -10.08 -8.63 23.90
C LEU A 190 -11.58 -8.34 23.86
N GLN A 191 -12.15 -7.80 24.93
CA GLN A 191 -13.55 -7.34 24.97
C GLN A 191 -13.78 -6.15 24.03
N GLY A 192 -12.80 -5.24 23.94
CA GLY A 192 -12.79 -4.15 22.96
C GLY A 192 -12.80 -4.65 21.51
N LEU A 193 -12.09 -5.74 21.20
CA LEU A 193 -12.17 -6.38 19.89
C LEU A 193 -13.56 -6.92 19.59
N ILE A 194 -14.20 -7.56 20.58
CA ILE A 194 -15.57 -8.07 20.42
C ILE A 194 -16.56 -6.93 20.18
N SER A 195 -16.42 -5.82 20.91
CA SER A 195 -17.29 -4.64 20.74
C SER A 195 -17.07 -3.91 19.39
N GLN A 196 -15.88 -4.02 18.81
CA GLN A 196 -15.57 -3.49 17.49
C GLN A 196 -16.14 -4.34 16.33
N ILE A 197 -16.59 -5.58 16.61
CA ILE A 197 -17.28 -6.39 15.60
C ILE A 197 -18.63 -5.76 15.22
N LEU A 198 -19.31 -5.08 16.13
CA LEU A 198 -20.60 -4.40 15.83
C LEU A 198 -20.46 -3.24 14.81
N PRO A 199 -19.48 -2.32 14.94
CA PRO A 199 -19.21 -1.30 13.91
C PRO A 199 -18.79 -1.88 12.56
N LEU A 200 -18.22 -3.09 12.53
CA LEU A 200 -17.93 -3.80 11.27
C LEU A 200 -19.19 -4.04 10.42
N VAL A 201 -20.38 -4.09 11.01
CA VAL A 201 -21.65 -4.21 10.27
C VAL A 201 -21.84 -3.01 9.33
N GLY A 202 -21.44 -1.81 9.72
CA GLY A 202 -21.43 -0.64 8.82
C GLY A 202 -20.42 -0.76 7.68
N SER A 203 -19.26 -1.37 7.95
CA SER A 203 -18.22 -1.64 6.96
C SER A 203 -18.58 -2.79 6.02
N ILE A 204 -19.52 -3.66 6.40
CA ILE A 204 -20.00 -4.77 5.57
C ILE A 204 -20.60 -4.24 4.26
N PHE A 205 -21.35 -3.14 4.30
CA PHE A 205 -21.95 -2.56 3.09
C PHE A 205 -20.87 -2.08 2.10
N THR A 206 -19.86 -1.36 2.59
CA THR A 206 -18.73 -0.93 1.78
C THR A 206 -17.94 -2.13 1.24
N PHE A 207 -17.73 -3.14 2.07
CA PHE A 207 -17.09 -4.39 1.65
C PHE A 207 -17.87 -5.10 0.54
N PHE A 208 -19.19 -5.18 0.63
CA PHE A 208 -20.02 -5.76 -0.44
C PHE A 208 -19.94 -4.96 -1.74
N ILE A 209 -19.89 -3.62 -1.66
CA ILE A 209 -19.68 -2.78 -2.84
C ILE A 209 -18.32 -3.08 -3.45
N ASP A 210 -17.26 -3.10 -2.68
CA ASP A 210 -15.89 -3.37 -3.14
C ASP A 210 -15.79 -4.76 -3.78
N VAL A 211 -16.32 -5.79 -3.13
CA VAL A 211 -16.39 -7.16 -3.67
C VAL A 211 -17.20 -7.20 -4.98
N SER A 212 -18.30 -6.48 -5.05
CA SER A 212 -19.13 -6.40 -6.27
C SER A 212 -18.35 -5.74 -7.42
N VAL A 213 -17.67 -4.63 -7.15
CA VAL A 213 -16.83 -3.93 -8.13
C VAL A 213 -15.68 -4.82 -8.60
N VAL A 214 -14.94 -5.41 -7.67
CA VAL A 214 -13.83 -6.33 -7.97
C VAL A 214 -14.31 -7.53 -8.80
N THR A 215 -15.42 -8.15 -8.40
CA THR A 215 -16.03 -9.29 -9.13
C THR A 215 -16.44 -8.88 -10.53
N THR A 216 -17.08 -7.72 -10.67
CA THR A 216 -17.50 -7.19 -11.98
C THR A 216 -16.29 -6.95 -12.88
N ILE A 217 -15.26 -6.24 -12.40
CA ILE A 217 -14.02 -6.00 -13.14
C ILE A 217 -13.37 -7.33 -13.53
N SER A 218 -13.29 -8.27 -12.61
CA SER A 218 -12.68 -9.57 -12.82
C SER A 218 -13.42 -10.39 -13.88
N ILE A 219 -14.76 -10.40 -13.85
CA ILE A 219 -15.60 -11.05 -14.88
C ILE A 219 -15.36 -10.40 -16.25
N TYR A 220 -15.40 -9.06 -16.34
CA TYR A 220 -15.13 -8.37 -17.60
C TYR A 220 -13.74 -8.70 -18.15
N LEU A 221 -12.72 -8.70 -17.31
CA LEU A 221 -11.38 -9.08 -17.72
C LEU A 221 -11.27 -10.55 -18.15
N MET A 222 -12.01 -11.43 -17.52
CA MET A 222 -12.04 -12.85 -17.89
C MET A 222 -12.76 -13.07 -19.24
N VAL A 223 -13.82 -12.31 -19.52
CA VAL A 223 -14.58 -12.39 -20.78
C VAL A 223 -13.83 -11.70 -21.92
N ASP A 224 -13.41 -10.46 -21.70
CA ASP A 224 -12.89 -9.58 -22.74
C ASP A 224 -11.37 -9.40 -22.71
N GLY A 225 -10.65 -9.96 -21.74
CA GLY A 225 -9.21 -9.85 -21.61
C GLY A 225 -8.41 -10.12 -22.88
N PRO A 226 -8.69 -11.22 -23.62
CA PRO A 226 -8.04 -11.47 -24.91
C PRO A 226 -8.28 -10.36 -25.92
N ARG A 227 -9.51 -9.81 -25.98
CA ARG A 227 -9.86 -8.70 -26.89
C ARG A 227 -9.13 -7.41 -26.51
N VAL A 228 -9.00 -7.13 -25.22
CA VAL A 228 -8.25 -5.96 -24.70
C VAL A 228 -6.78 -6.05 -25.10
N ILE A 229 -6.16 -7.21 -24.92
CA ILE A 229 -4.77 -7.46 -25.31
C ILE A 229 -4.58 -7.28 -26.83
N GLU A 230 -5.48 -7.82 -27.64
CA GLU A 230 -5.44 -7.65 -29.10
C GLU A 230 -5.65 -6.19 -29.51
N TRP A 231 -6.59 -5.49 -28.89
CA TRP A 231 -6.86 -4.09 -29.12
C TRP A 231 -5.61 -3.24 -28.81
N LEU A 232 -4.97 -3.49 -27.66
CA LEU A 232 -3.73 -2.81 -27.26
C LEU A 232 -2.62 -3.04 -28.29
N LYS A 233 -2.43 -4.29 -28.73
CA LYS A 233 -1.44 -4.63 -29.78
C LYS A 233 -1.76 -3.96 -31.10
N LYS A 234 -3.03 -3.88 -31.52
CA LYS A 234 -3.44 -3.22 -32.77
C LYS A 234 -3.24 -1.70 -32.71
N ARG A 235 -3.50 -1.06 -31.57
CA ARG A 235 -3.33 0.39 -31.38
C ARG A 235 -1.86 0.81 -31.22
N THR A 236 -1.00 -0.11 -30.86
CA THR A 236 0.44 0.16 -30.72
C THR A 236 1.08 0.38 -32.11
N PRO A 237 1.84 1.47 -32.32
CA PRO A 237 2.61 1.69 -33.55
C PRO A 237 3.49 0.47 -33.87
N VAL A 238 3.63 0.14 -35.16
CA VAL A 238 4.35 -1.06 -35.62
C VAL A 238 5.75 -1.15 -35.03
N LYS A 239 6.44 -0.02 -34.89
CA LYS A 239 7.79 0.09 -34.30
C LYS A 239 7.87 -0.42 -32.85
N HIS A 240 6.78 -0.35 -32.09
CA HIS A 240 6.74 -0.72 -30.65
C HIS A 240 5.96 -1.99 -30.37
N ARG A 241 5.30 -2.62 -31.35
CA ARG A 241 4.49 -3.83 -31.15
C ARG A 241 5.25 -4.99 -30.54
N THR A 242 6.46 -5.24 -31.01
CA THR A 242 7.31 -6.31 -30.48
C THR A 242 7.66 -6.05 -29.01
N ARG A 243 7.98 -4.79 -28.66
CA ARG A 243 8.31 -4.40 -27.28
C ARG A 243 7.10 -4.51 -26.34
N VAL A 244 5.92 -4.08 -26.80
CA VAL A 244 4.67 -4.23 -26.03
C VAL A 244 4.27 -5.70 -25.91
N GLY A 245 4.42 -6.49 -26.95
CA GLY A 245 4.18 -7.93 -26.91
C GLY A 245 5.11 -8.64 -25.92
N PHE A 246 6.38 -8.30 -25.93
CA PHE A 246 7.37 -8.83 -24.97
C PHE A 246 7.03 -8.39 -23.53
N PHE A 247 6.69 -7.13 -23.32
CA PHE A 247 6.29 -6.61 -22.01
C PHE A 247 5.07 -7.36 -21.46
N LEU A 248 4.00 -7.50 -22.26
CA LEU A 248 2.80 -8.23 -21.85
C LEU A 248 3.10 -9.71 -21.52
N ALA A 249 3.93 -10.36 -22.33
CA ALA A 249 4.34 -11.75 -22.08
C ALA A 249 5.20 -11.88 -20.82
N THR A 250 6.06 -10.89 -20.56
CA THR A 250 6.88 -10.85 -19.34
C THR A 250 6.01 -10.64 -18.11
N VAL A 251 5.07 -9.70 -18.15
CA VAL A 251 4.10 -9.48 -17.04
C VAL A 251 3.29 -10.73 -16.77
N ASP A 252 2.75 -11.38 -17.82
CA ASP A 252 1.99 -12.64 -17.68
C ASP A 252 2.86 -13.76 -17.05
N ARG A 253 4.09 -13.89 -17.49
CA ARG A 253 5.01 -14.90 -16.97
C ARG A 253 5.44 -14.63 -15.54
N THR A 254 5.79 -13.38 -15.21
CA THR A 254 6.35 -13.01 -13.90
C THR A 254 5.24 -12.86 -12.85
N ALA A 255 4.29 -11.95 -13.06
CA ALA A 255 3.20 -11.73 -12.11
C ALA A 255 2.29 -12.96 -12.00
N GLY A 256 1.95 -13.55 -13.13
CA GLY A 256 1.12 -14.74 -13.14
C GLY A 256 1.82 -15.99 -12.59
N GLY A 257 3.11 -16.13 -12.84
CA GLY A 257 3.94 -17.18 -12.23
C GLY A 257 3.99 -17.01 -10.72
N TYR A 258 4.24 -15.80 -10.25
CA TYR A 258 4.26 -15.48 -8.83
C TYR A 258 2.92 -15.77 -8.14
N ILE A 259 1.81 -15.25 -8.65
CA ILE A 259 0.48 -15.44 -8.04
C ILE A 259 0.14 -16.93 -7.92
N ARG A 260 0.36 -17.72 -8.98
CA ARG A 260 0.12 -19.17 -8.94
C ARG A 260 1.08 -19.89 -7.98
N GLY A 261 2.34 -19.51 -7.98
CA GLY A 261 3.35 -20.04 -7.07
C GLY A 261 3.00 -19.73 -5.61
N GLN A 262 2.59 -18.49 -5.32
CA GLN A 262 2.24 -18.07 -3.98
C GLN A 262 1.02 -18.80 -3.42
N ILE A 263 -0.02 -19.02 -4.26
CA ILE A 263 -1.18 -19.80 -3.83
C ILE A 263 -0.79 -21.26 -3.55
N PHE A 264 0.05 -21.84 -4.41
CA PHE A 264 0.52 -23.18 -4.21
C PHE A 264 1.37 -23.30 -2.93
N LEU A 265 2.26 -22.34 -2.70
CA LEU A 265 3.06 -22.24 -1.49
C LEU A 265 2.18 -22.09 -0.25
N ALA A 266 1.26 -21.11 -0.24
CA ALA A 266 0.32 -20.87 0.84
C ALA A 266 -0.53 -22.10 1.17
N THR A 267 -0.98 -22.83 0.14
CA THR A 267 -1.74 -24.07 0.33
C THR A 267 -0.89 -25.16 0.99
N ILE A 268 0.33 -25.39 0.51
CA ILE A 268 1.23 -26.38 1.07
C ILE A 268 1.59 -26.05 2.52
N MET A 269 1.97 -24.79 2.79
CA MET A 269 2.35 -24.34 4.14
C MET A 269 1.17 -24.45 5.10
N SER A 270 -0.02 -24.03 4.68
CA SER A 270 -1.25 -24.18 5.47
C SER A 270 -1.51 -25.64 5.85
N VAL A 271 -1.42 -26.55 4.90
CA VAL A 271 -1.65 -27.99 5.14
C VAL A 271 -0.61 -28.58 6.08
N ILE A 272 0.68 -28.24 5.88
CA ILE A 272 1.77 -28.74 6.73
C ILE A 272 1.61 -28.26 8.16
N VAL A 273 1.35 -26.96 8.35
CA VAL A 273 1.16 -26.39 9.68
C VAL A 273 -0.12 -26.93 10.34
N MET A 274 -1.18 -27.14 9.57
CA MET A 274 -2.42 -27.73 10.05
C MET A 274 -2.20 -29.16 10.54
N ILE A 275 -1.50 -30.00 9.78
CA ILE A 275 -1.17 -31.37 10.19
C ILE A 275 -0.29 -31.37 11.44
N GLY A 276 0.74 -30.54 11.49
CA GLY A 276 1.62 -30.45 12.64
C GLY A 276 0.87 -29.96 13.91
N ALA A 277 0.04 -28.95 13.78
CA ALA A 277 -0.80 -28.45 14.87
C ALA A 277 -1.76 -29.55 15.39
N PHE A 278 -2.34 -30.35 14.49
CA PHE A 278 -3.16 -31.50 14.83
C PHE A 278 -2.37 -32.55 15.63
N LEU A 279 -1.18 -32.91 15.16
CA LEU A 279 -0.32 -33.90 15.83
C LEU A 279 0.17 -33.44 17.22
N ILE A 280 0.37 -32.13 17.40
CA ILE A 280 0.76 -31.51 18.67
C ILE A 280 -0.43 -31.47 19.63
N GLY A 281 -1.68 -31.62 19.15
CA GLY A 281 -2.90 -31.50 19.95
C GLY A 281 -3.36 -30.06 20.14
N VAL A 282 -2.99 -29.16 19.24
CA VAL A 282 -3.46 -27.77 19.26
C VAL A 282 -4.95 -27.73 18.88
N PRO A 283 -5.81 -27.02 19.61
CA PRO A 283 -7.21 -26.86 19.21
C PRO A 283 -7.33 -25.98 17.97
N TYR A 284 -8.45 -26.10 17.26
CA TYR A 284 -8.81 -25.22 16.13
C TYR A 284 -7.81 -25.24 14.96
N VAL A 285 -7.30 -26.42 14.64
CA VAL A 285 -6.29 -26.65 13.58
C VAL A 285 -6.67 -26.02 12.24
N ALA A 286 -7.96 -26.10 11.87
CA ALA A 286 -8.46 -25.52 10.62
C ALA A 286 -8.32 -23.99 10.59
N LEU A 287 -8.52 -23.34 11.74
CA LEU A 287 -8.32 -21.90 11.86
C LEU A 287 -6.85 -21.52 11.71
N ILE A 288 -5.95 -22.29 12.35
CA ILE A 288 -4.51 -22.09 12.19
C ILE A 288 -4.09 -22.24 10.74
N GLY A 289 -4.55 -23.29 10.06
CA GLY A 289 -4.28 -23.49 8.65
C GLY A 289 -4.77 -22.31 7.80
N LEU A 290 -5.94 -21.79 8.09
CA LEU A 290 -6.50 -20.65 7.40
C LEU A 290 -5.71 -19.36 7.64
N ILE A 291 -5.31 -19.09 8.90
CA ILE A 291 -4.45 -17.96 9.26
C ILE A 291 -3.14 -18.05 8.47
N VAL A 292 -2.48 -19.21 8.48
CA VAL A 292 -1.25 -19.43 7.72
C VAL A 292 -1.50 -19.19 6.23
N PHE A 293 -2.56 -19.74 5.65
CA PHE A 293 -2.88 -19.55 4.23
C PHE A 293 -2.98 -18.09 3.84
N PHE A 294 -3.74 -17.29 4.59
CA PHE A 294 -3.93 -15.89 4.25
C PHE A 294 -2.68 -15.03 4.51
N PHE A 295 -2.04 -15.22 5.64
CA PHE A 295 -0.85 -14.41 5.96
C PHE A 295 0.37 -14.77 5.09
N GLU A 296 0.42 -15.96 4.51
CA GLU A 296 1.48 -16.38 3.58
C GLU A 296 1.60 -15.45 2.36
N PHE A 297 0.52 -14.74 1.99
CA PHE A 297 0.57 -13.75 0.91
C PHE A 297 1.37 -12.50 1.26
N ILE A 298 1.64 -12.21 2.53
CA ILE A 298 2.47 -11.08 2.94
C ILE A 298 3.92 -11.56 3.06
N PRO A 299 4.80 -11.19 2.11
CA PRO A 299 6.17 -11.71 2.10
C PRO A 299 6.89 -11.46 3.43
N GLN A 300 7.51 -12.48 3.97
CA GLN A 300 8.32 -12.49 5.21
C GLN A 300 7.57 -12.16 6.50
N ILE A 301 6.74 -11.11 6.51
CA ILE A 301 5.99 -10.68 7.71
C ILE A 301 4.86 -11.67 8.03
N GLY A 302 4.24 -12.26 7.01
CA GLY A 302 3.11 -13.16 7.15
C GLY A 302 3.42 -14.39 8.00
N ALA A 303 4.60 -14.97 7.82
CA ALA A 303 5.10 -16.08 8.60
C ALA A 303 5.16 -15.77 10.11
N TYR A 304 5.69 -14.61 10.48
CA TYR A 304 5.76 -14.20 11.89
C TYR A 304 4.39 -13.93 12.50
N ILE A 305 3.50 -13.26 11.76
CA ILE A 305 2.14 -12.97 12.25
C ILE A 305 1.35 -14.27 12.42
N SER A 306 1.36 -15.15 11.42
CA SER A 306 0.64 -16.43 11.47
C SER A 306 1.20 -17.35 12.57
N GLY A 307 2.52 -17.38 12.75
CA GLY A 307 3.20 -18.10 13.82
C GLY A 307 2.79 -17.58 15.20
N ALA A 308 2.78 -16.26 15.39
CA ALA A 308 2.38 -15.63 16.66
C ALA A 308 0.90 -15.89 16.98
N LEU A 309 0.00 -15.73 16.00
CA LEU A 309 -1.43 -16.00 16.18
C LEU A 309 -1.68 -17.48 16.48
N GLY A 310 -1.01 -18.39 15.76
CA GLY A 310 -1.11 -19.82 16.02
C GLY A 310 -0.56 -20.20 17.40
N PHE A 311 0.52 -19.57 17.86
CA PHE A 311 1.06 -19.74 19.20
C PHE A 311 0.04 -19.31 20.28
N LEU A 312 -0.62 -18.15 20.12
CA LEU A 312 -1.66 -17.71 21.05
C LEU A 312 -2.82 -18.72 21.12
N ILE A 313 -3.20 -19.30 19.98
CA ILE A 313 -4.20 -20.37 19.93
C ILE A 313 -3.67 -21.61 20.66
N ALA A 314 -2.43 -22.02 20.43
CA ALA A 314 -1.83 -23.19 21.05
C ALA A 314 -1.69 -23.07 22.57
N LEU A 315 -1.48 -21.85 23.08
CA LEU A 315 -1.46 -21.59 24.53
C LEU A 315 -2.79 -21.94 25.23
N THR A 316 -3.90 -21.97 24.51
CA THR A 316 -5.21 -22.36 25.07
C THR A 316 -5.26 -23.85 25.46
N ALA A 317 -4.42 -24.68 24.84
CA ALA A 317 -4.26 -26.09 25.21
C ALA A 317 -3.23 -26.32 26.35
N GLY A 318 -2.46 -25.28 26.67
CA GLY A 318 -1.44 -25.31 27.71
C GLY A 318 -0.13 -24.70 27.24
N TRP A 319 0.65 -24.20 28.20
CA TRP A 319 1.93 -23.52 27.87
C TRP A 319 2.95 -24.45 27.19
N GLN A 320 2.96 -25.73 27.55
CA GLN A 320 3.84 -26.75 26.92
C GLN A 320 3.47 -26.94 25.44
N THR A 321 2.17 -27.10 25.15
CA THR A 321 1.64 -27.22 23.79
C THR A 321 1.98 -25.98 22.98
N GLY A 322 1.85 -24.78 23.59
CA GLY A 322 2.25 -23.51 22.96
C GLY A 322 3.71 -23.49 22.55
N LEU A 323 4.62 -23.85 23.48
CA LEU A 323 6.07 -23.87 23.17
C LEU A 323 6.44 -24.89 22.09
N ILE A 324 5.84 -26.09 22.15
CA ILE A 324 6.07 -27.13 21.13
C ILE A 324 5.59 -26.61 19.75
N TYR A 325 4.40 -25.98 19.71
CA TYR A 325 3.87 -25.42 18.47
C TYR A 325 4.75 -24.28 17.95
N LEU A 326 5.19 -23.35 18.82
CA LEU A 326 6.06 -22.24 18.42
C LEU A 326 7.37 -22.75 17.83
N THR A 327 7.99 -23.75 18.48
CA THR A 327 9.21 -24.38 17.98
C THR A 327 8.97 -25.05 16.62
N PHE A 328 7.89 -25.82 16.51
CA PHE A 328 7.50 -26.49 15.27
C PHE A 328 7.28 -25.50 14.13
N VAL A 329 6.43 -24.48 14.34
CA VAL A 329 6.10 -23.51 13.28
C VAL A 329 7.31 -22.67 12.86
N THR A 330 8.19 -22.31 13.81
CA THR A 330 9.43 -21.59 13.51
C THR A 330 10.37 -22.44 12.64
N ILE A 331 10.53 -23.71 12.99
CA ILE A 331 11.36 -24.64 12.17
C ILE A 331 10.75 -24.80 10.77
N VAL A 332 9.44 -25.05 10.68
CA VAL A 332 8.75 -25.23 9.40
C VAL A 332 8.87 -23.99 8.53
N GLN A 333 8.63 -22.81 9.08
CA GLN A 333 8.71 -21.56 8.33
C GLN A 333 10.15 -21.20 7.96
N ALA A 334 11.12 -21.32 8.87
CA ALA A 334 12.51 -20.97 8.58
C ALA A 334 13.16 -21.92 7.56
N PHE A 335 12.97 -23.23 7.71
CA PHE A 335 13.62 -24.21 6.85
C PHE A 335 12.79 -24.59 5.65
N LEU A 336 11.53 -24.98 5.86
CA LEU A 336 10.73 -25.54 4.78
C LEU A 336 10.23 -24.44 3.84
N ASP A 337 9.69 -23.36 4.36
CA ASP A 337 9.28 -22.22 3.55
C ASP A 337 10.50 -21.46 3.03
N GLY A 338 11.32 -20.90 3.91
CA GLY A 338 12.39 -19.97 3.56
C GLY A 338 13.51 -20.61 2.71
N GLN A 339 13.88 -21.86 2.97
CA GLN A 339 15.04 -22.50 2.31
C GLN A 339 14.67 -23.48 1.19
N ILE A 340 13.48 -24.06 1.22
CA ILE A 340 13.13 -25.14 0.30
C ILE A 340 11.99 -24.75 -0.63
N LEU A 341 10.83 -24.41 -0.10
CA LEU A 341 9.61 -24.23 -0.90
C LEU A 341 9.60 -22.91 -1.65
N ALA A 342 9.83 -21.79 -0.98
CA ALA A 342 9.82 -20.48 -1.62
C ALA A 342 10.87 -20.38 -2.74
N PRO A 343 12.15 -20.78 -2.57
CA PRO A 343 13.11 -20.77 -3.66
C PRO A 343 12.75 -21.67 -4.82
N ARG A 344 12.15 -22.85 -4.55
CA ARG A 344 11.75 -23.80 -5.61
C ARG A 344 10.51 -23.38 -6.37
N ILE A 345 9.53 -22.80 -5.67
CA ILE A 345 8.23 -22.45 -6.23
C ILE A 345 8.28 -21.04 -6.86
N LEU A 346 8.90 -20.07 -6.18
CA LEU A 346 8.93 -18.66 -6.57
C LEU A 346 10.24 -18.22 -7.24
N GLY A 347 11.33 -18.97 -7.03
CA GLY A 347 12.71 -18.55 -7.34
C GLY A 347 13.01 -18.11 -8.78
N HIS A 348 12.20 -18.50 -9.75
CA HIS A 348 12.32 -18.04 -11.13
C HIS A 348 11.39 -16.88 -11.47
N SER A 349 10.48 -16.51 -10.57
CA SER A 349 9.46 -15.49 -10.82
C SER A 349 9.82 -14.14 -10.22
N VAL A 350 10.59 -14.11 -9.12
CA VAL A 350 10.91 -12.90 -8.37
C VAL A 350 12.38 -12.93 -7.95
N GLY A 351 13.25 -12.47 -8.83
CA GLY A 351 14.70 -12.29 -8.53
C GLY A 351 14.99 -11.07 -7.64
N ILE A 352 14.13 -10.77 -6.65
CA ILE A 352 14.22 -9.58 -5.80
C ILE A 352 14.93 -9.95 -4.49
N HIS A 353 15.87 -9.10 -4.07
CA HIS A 353 16.54 -9.26 -2.79
C HIS A 353 15.54 -9.14 -1.61
N PRO A 354 15.63 -9.96 -0.55
CA PRO A 354 14.70 -9.94 0.59
C PRO A 354 14.45 -8.55 1.20
N VAL A 355 15.51 -7.74 1.33
CA VAL A 355 15.40 -6.36 1.84
C VAL A 355 14.52 -5.49 0.94
N THR A 356 14.63 -5.65 -0.38
CA THR A 356 13.81 -4.91 -1.34
C THR A 356 12.34 -5.32 -1.24
N SER A 357 12.07 -6.62 -1.06
CA SER A 357 10.73 -7.14 -0.83
C SER A 357 10.12 -6.54 0.44
N LEU A 358 10.87 -6.55 1.55
CA LEU A 358 10.46 -5.93 2.83
C LEU A 358 10.18 -4.43 2.66
N PHE A 359 11.06 -3.71 1.96
CA PHE A 359 10.86 -2.28 1.67
C PHE A 359 9.54 -2.04 0.93
N PHE A 360 9.24 -2.82 -0.11
CA PHE A 360 7.98 -2.69 -0.83
C PHE A 360 6.77 -3.07 0.03
N VAL A 361 6.86 -4.09 0.89
CA VAL A 361 5.79 -4.41 1.86
C VAL A 361 5.48 -3.22 2.75
N PHE A 362 6.50 -2.53 3.28
CA PHE A 362 6.30 -1.35 4.11
C PHE A 362 5.74 -0.17 3.30
N VAL A 363 6.31 0.13 2.14
CA VAL A 363 5.85 1.25 1.29
C VAL A 363 4.41 1.02 0.83
N PHE A 364 4.11 -0.13 0.25
CA PHE A 364 2.77 -0.42 -0.23
C PHE A 364 1.79 -0.66 0.92
N GLY A 365 2.25 -1.24 2.04
CA GLY A 365 1.45 -1.38 3.25
C GLY A 365 1.04 -0.05 3.87
N THR A 366 1.93 0.95 3.89
CA THR A 366 1.60 2.30 4.37
C THR A 366 0.71 3.08 3.41
N LEU A 367 0.91 2.92 2.10
CA LEU A 367 0.14 3.64 1.07
C LEU A 367 -1.25 3.03 0.85
N PHE A 368 -1.36 1.71 0.87
CA PHE A 368 -2.55 0.97 0.42
C PHE A 368 -3.10 0.00 1.48
N GLY A 369 -2.56 0.07 2.71
CA GLY A 369 -2.97 -0.79 3.82
C GLY A 369 -2.66 -2.27 3.56
N LEU A 370 -3.50 -3.14 4.11
CA LEU A 370 -3.33 -4.60 4.03
C LEU A 370 -3.24 -5.09 2.57
N TRP A 371 -4.06 -4.54 1.68
CA TRP A 371 -4.03 -4.88 0.26
C TRP A 371 -2.71 -4.52 -0.42
N GLY A 372 -2.12 -3.38 -0.02
CA GLY A 372 -0.79 -3.01 -0.50
C GLY A 372 0.29 -3.99 -0.06
N ALA A 373 0.26 -4.44 1.18
CA ALA A 373 1.17 -5.45 1.67
C ALA A 373 1.05 -6.78 0.91
N PHE A 374 -0.18 -7.25 0.64
CA PHE A 374 -0.43 -8.45 -0.18
C PHE A 374 0.08 -8.32 -1.62
N LEU A 375 -0.08 -7.14 -2.22
CA LEU A 375 0.26 -6.88 -3.62
C LEU A 375 1.68 -6.34 -3.82
N SER A 376 2.45 -6.23 -2.74
CA SER A 376 3.81 -5.66 -2.79
C SER A 376 4.82 -6.48 -3.58
N ALA A 377 4.62 -7.79 -3.67
CA ALA A 377 5.54 -8.71 -4.33
C ALA A 377 5.27 -8.90 -5.83
N PRO A 378 4.03 -9.02 -6.34
CA PRO A 378 3.80 -9.10 -7.79
C PRO A 378 3.96 -7.78 -8.50
#